data_d74c872e3be3cabf47339a763c3d226c
#
_entry.id   d74c872e3be3cabf47339a763c3d226c
#
_cell.length_a   1.000
_cell.length_b   1.000
_cell.length_c   1.000
_cell.angle_alpha   90.00
_cell.angle_beta   90.00
_cell.angle_gamma   90.00
#
_symmetry.space_group_name_H-M   'P 1'
#
loop_
_entity.id
_entity.type
_entity.pdbx_description
1 polymer ?
#
loop_
_entity_poly.entity_id
_entity_poly.type
_entity_poly.pdbx_seq_one_letter_code
_entity_poly.pdbx_strand_id
1 'polypeptide(L)'
;MSQDQPIVLDPTYASFDAAARPADLGATHFIGIGGAGMSVLAEMLHAEGVAVDGSDRAHSAKTDRLETLGITVEFGQRAENVAQAETVVYSSAIKPDNPEIVAAHAAGKRIVHRSDILALLMNGKRAVTVAGAHGKTTTSSMLSHILVNAGADPSYAIGGFIQGPDGTTLDGGHAGKGDILVAEADESDGSFAKYHPTIAIITNCEADHLDHYGDEAHYRAAFVAHAGRATGHVIISIDDPDGLAVLEALPADVKSHTVAYGTTARESLPDLGGAAYVWIASESETAGSGVEQLTLHLPAAVTAGEPVSQSVALKVPGVHNARNAAAAISAAVLLGVSPADAAKAAGTFLGAARRFQVRGTVKQVTVVDDYAHHPTEIAALLDAARRRYPDSTIRVIFQPHLFSRTKFFAHQFAKSLAKADDVIITGIFPAREKQADFPDISPSTIVDAAAGLKDASAGTWIQPVDDMCLAAKMMAMRAHHGDVIFTVGAGDITDMDQVLLTALEAHRESCE
;
A
#
# COMPACT_ATOMS: atom_id res chain seq x y z
N MET A 1 -2.49 40.99 -11.87
CA MET A 1 -1.43 39.97 -11.84
C MET A 1 -1.17 39.58 -13.28
N SER A 2 0.09 39.60 -13.77
CA SER A 2 0.40 39.39 -15.19
C SER A 2 0.06 37.96 -15.61
N GLN A 3 -0.67 37.81 -16.72
CA GLN A 3 -1.14 36.54 -17.28
C GLN A 3 -0.03 35.63 -17.86
N ASP A 4 1.24 35.94 -17.59
CA ASP A 4 2.40 35.27 -18.22
C ASP A 4 3.27 34.45 -17.25
N GLN A 5 2.83 34.21 -16.00
CA GLN A 5 3.59 33.32 -15.14
C GLN A 5 3.15 31.85 -15.38
N PRO A 6 4.10 30.93 -15.54
CA PRO A 6 3.78 29.50 -15.70
C PRO A 6 3.04 29.00 -14.45
N ILE A 7 1.99 28.19 -14.67
CA ILE A 7 1.27 27.54 -13.59
C ILE A 7 2.18 26.45 -13.01
N VAL A 8 2.51 26.57 -11.72
CA VAL A 8 3.31 25.58 -10.99
C VAL A 8 2.38 24.81 -10.05
N LEU A 9 2.32 23.49 -10.22
CA LEU A 9 1.62 22.59 -9.34
C LEU A 9 2.65 21.91 -8.43
N ASP A 10 2.68 22.29 -7.16
CA ASP A 10 3.63 21.76 -6.16
C ASP A 10 2.88 20.92 -5.13
N PRO A 11 2.98 19.58 -5.16
CA PRO A 11 2.31 18.70 -4.19
C PRO A 11 2.89 18.82 -2.78
N THR A 12 4.10 19.37 -2.62
CA THR A 12 4.75 19.50 -1.31
C THR A 12 4.37 20.79 -0.57
N TYR A 13 3.81 21.76 -1.28
CA TYR A 13 3.35 23.02 -0.67
C TYR A 13 2.15 22.76 0.25
N ALA A 14 2.23 23.26 1.49
CA ALA A 14 1.13 23.16 2.45
C ALA A 14 0.18 24.36 2.28
N SER A 15 -1.04 24.08 1.76
CA SER A 15 -2.04 25.12 1.47
C SER A 15 -2.83 25.56 2.69
N PHE A 16 -2.80 24.80 3.79
CA PHE A 16 -3.57 25.03 5.01
C PHE A 16 -2.71 24.91 6.26
N ASP A 17 -3.03 25.66 7.28
CA ASP A 17 -2.48 25.52 8.61
C ASP A 17 -3.29 24.53 9.47
N ALA A 18 -2.81 24.24 10.69
CA ALA A 18 -3.46 23.32 11.61
C ALA A 18 -4.83 23.82 12.15
N ALA A 19 -5.13 25.11 12.02
CA ALA A 19 -6.40 25.68 12.45
C ALA A 19 -7.49 25.57 11.38
N ALA A 20 -7.12 25.40 10.11
CA ALA A 20 -8.06 25.29 9.00
C ALA A 20 -8.98 24.06 9.14
N ARG A 21 -10.19 24.17 8.63
CA ARG A 21 -11.23 23.14 8.68
C ARG A 21 -11.83 22.90 7.29
N PRO A 22 -12.45 21.73 7.04
CA PRO A 22 -13.10 21.42 5.77
C PRO A 22 -14.03 22.52 5.24
N ALA A 23 -14.77 23.20 6.13
CA ALA A 23 -15.67 24.29 5.76
C ALA A 23 -14.96 25.50 5.12
N ASP A 24 -13.66 25.68 5.35
CA ASP A 24 -12.88 26.80 4.78
C ASP A 24 -12.59 26.63 3.27
N LEU A 25 -12.91 25.47 2.71
CA LEU A 25 -12.75 25.19 1.29
C LEU A 25 -13.79 25.91 0.40
N GLY A 26 -15.01 26.13 0.91
CA GLY A 26 -16.15 26.53 0.09
C GLY A 26 -16.56 25.44 -0.90
N ALA A 27 -17.23 25.82 -2.00
CA ALA A 27 -17.58 24.87 -3.06
C ALA A 27 -16.31 24.29 -3.69
N THR A 28 -16.19 22.97 -3.67
CA THR A 28 -14.94 22.26 -3.98
C THR A 28 -15.10 21.31 -5.16
N HIS A 29 -14.28 21.51 -6.20
CA HIS A 29 -14.27 20.71 -7.42
C HIS A 29 -13.04 19.81 -7.48
N PHE A 30 -13.23 18.51 -7.74
CA PHE A 30 -12.17 17.51 -7.88
C PHE A 30 -11.90 17.16 -9.34
N ILE A 31 -10.68 17.39 -9.84
CA ILE A 31 -10.26 16.99 -11.19
C ILE A 31 -9.82 15.51 -11.17
N GLY A 32 -10.52 14.64 -11.90
CA GLY A 32 -10.28 13.19 -11.87
C GLY A 32 -10.86 12.56 -10.59
N ILE A 33 -12.09 12.92 -10.23
CA ILE A 33 -12.75 12.57 -8.97
C ILE A 33 -12.90 11.04 -8.76
N GLY A 34 -13.01 10.25 -9.84
CA GLY A 34 -13.07 8.77 -9.79
C GLY A 34 -11.74 8.08 -9.47
N GLY A 35 -10.64 8.83 -9.38
CA GLY A 35 -9.34 8.28 -8.97
C GLY A 35 -9.37 7.68 -7.56
N ALA A 36 -8.56 6.63 -7.31
CA ALA A 36 -8.60 5.84 -6.06
C ALA A 36 -8.48 6.71 -4.78
N GLY A 37 -7.54 7.65 -4.74
CA GLY A 37 -7.40 8.55 -3.61
C GLY A 37 -8.32 9.77 -3.67
N MET A 38 -8.79 10.15 -4.86
CA MET A 38 -9.64 11.34 -5.04
C MET A 38 -11.08 11.08 -4.58
N SER A 39 -11.67 9.94 -4.98
CA SER A 39 -13.05 9.58 -4.64
C SER A 39 -13.27 9.49 -3.13
N VAL A 40 -12.33 8.90 -2.41
CA VAL A 40 -12.37 8.78 -0.95
C VAL A 40 -12.38 10.14 -0.27
N LEU A 41 -11.48 11.05 -0.70
CA LEU A 41 -11.41 12.40 -0.13
C LEU A 41 -12.66 13.23 -0.44
N ALA A 42 -13.23 13.07 -1.64
CA ALA A 42 -14.49 13.69 -2.02
C ALA A 42 -15.65 13.22 -1.14
N GLU A 43 -15.77 11.90 -0.89
CA GLU A 43 -16.76 11.34 0.03
C GLU A 43 -16.60 11.88 1.46
N MET A 44 -15.36 11.92 1.96
CA MET A 44 -15.09 12.39 3.32
C MET A 44 -15.44 13.89 3.48
N LEU A 45 -15.06 14.72 2.51
CA LEU A 45 -15.44 16.15 2.54
C LEU A 45 -16.96 16.33 2.45
N HIS A 46 -17.62 15.57 1.59
CA HIS A 46 -19.07 15.60 1.47
C HIS A 46 -19.76 15.21 2.79
N ALA A 47 -19.25 14.18 3.48
CA ALA A 47 -19.73 13.77 4.79
C ALA A 47 -19.52 14.83 5.90
N GLU A 48 -18.47 15.66 5.77
CA GLU A 48 -18.21 16.82 6.64
C GLU A 48 -19.08 18.06 6.24
N GLY A 49 -19.97 17.91 5.24
CA GLY A 49 -20.92 18.96 4.83
C GLY A 49 -20.36 19.97 3.82
N VAL A 50 -19.20 19.71 3.22
CA VAL A 50 -18.66 20.53 2.13
C VAL A 50 -19.43 20.27 0.84
N ALA A 51 -19.77 21.32 0.08
CA ALA A 51 -20.32 21.18 -1.26
C ALA A 51 -19.23 20.67 -2.21
N VAL A 52 -19.37 19.42 -2.66
CA VAL A 52 -18.37 18.73 -3.50
C VAL A 52 -18.98 18.37 -4.83
N ASP A 53 -18.27 18.65 -5.90
CA ASP A 53 -18.46 18.09 -7.23
C ASP A 53 -17.12 17.71 -7.89
N GLY A 54 -17.15 17.20 -9.10
CA GLY A 54 -15.89 16.94 -9.80
C GLY A 54 -16.07 16.49 -11.24
N SER A 55 -14.94 16.29 -11.90
CA SER A 55 -14.88 15.78 -13.26
C SER A 55 -14.10 14.48 -13.35
N ASP A 56 -14.44 13.62 -14.32
CA ASP A 56 -13.63 12.46 -14.70
C ASP A 56 -13.64 12.24 -16.21
N ARG A 57 -12.74 11.39 -16.69
CA ARG A 57 -12.65 11.05 -18.12
C ARG A 57 -13.71 10.05 -18.55
N ALA A 58 -14.07 9.12 -17.65
CA ALA A 58 -14.97 8.01 -17.94
C ALA A 58 -15.74 7.57 -16.70
N HIS A 59 -16.87 6.92 -16.94
CA HIS A 59 -17.65 6.24 -15.91
C HIS A 59 -16.85 5.10 -15.26
N SER A 60 -17.04 4.92 -13.99
CA SER A 60 -16.46 3.84 -13.19
C SER A 60 -17.35 3.54 -11.99
N ALA A 61 -17.19 2.38 -11.37
CA ALA A 61 -17.90 2.05 -10.13
C ALA A 61 -17.71 3.11 -9.02
N LYS A 62 -16.58 3.83 -9.03
CA LYS A 62 -16.31 4.91 -8.07
C LYS A 62 -17.12 6.17 -8.39
N THR A 63 -17.19 6.57 -9.65
CA THR A 63 -18.03 7.71 -10.04
C THR A 63 -19.51 7.42 -9.80
N ASP A 64 -19.99 6.21 -10.10
CA ASP A 64 -21.36 5.78 -9.85
C ASP A 64 -21.69 5.82 -8.34
N ARG A 65 -20.74 5.42 -7.50
CA ARG A 65 -20.89 5.52 -6.04
C ARG A 65 -20.99 6.97 -5.59
N LEU A 66 -20.13 7.87 -6.09
CA LEU A 66 -20.18 9.29 -5.76
C LEU A 66 -21.53 9.92 -6.14
N GLU A 67 -22.04 9.61 -7.32
CA GLU A 67 -23.38 10.06 -7.76
C GLU A 67 -24.50 9.53 -6.83
N THR A 68 -24.39 8.27 -6.36
CA THR A 68 -25.32 7.69 -5.38
C THR A 68 -25.31 8.46 -4.05
N LEU A 69 -24.17 9.03 -3.67
CA LEU A 69 -24.03 9.87 -2.47
C LEU A 69 -24.51 11.32 -2.69
N GLY A 70 -24.91 11.68 -3.91
CA GLY A 70 -25.37 13.03 -4.25
C GLY A 70 -24.26 13.98 -4.70
N ILE A 71 -23.06 13.47 -4.97
CA ILE A 71 -21.94 14.23 -5.53
C ILE A 71 -22.05 14.23 -7.04
N THR A 72 -22.10 15.42 -7.65
CA THR A 72 -22.20 15.56 -9.12
C THR A 72 -20.87 15.24 -9.78
N VAL A 73 -20.89 14.41 -10.83
CA VAL A 73 -19.71 14.08 -11.62
C VAL A 73 -19.92 14.48 -13.08
N GLU A 74 -19.07 15.37 -13.58
CA GLU A 74 -19.05 15.79 -14.99
C GLU A 74 -18.07 14.92 -15.80
N PHE A 75 -18.52 14.37 -16.92
CA PHE A 75 -17.65 13.57 -17.78
C PHE A 75 -17.00 14.42 -18.89
N GLY A 76 -15.66 14.42 -18.86
CA GLY A 76 -14.82 15.27 -19.69
C GLY A 76 -14.36 16.51 -18.93
N GLN A 77 -13.06 16.76 -18.97
CA GLN A 77 -12.42 17.91 -18.31
C GLN A 77 -12.55 19.14 -19.18
N ARG A 78 -13.30 20.13 -18.70
CA ARG A 78 -13.63 21.37 -19.42
C ARG A 78 -13.56 22.59 -18.50
N ALA A 79 -13.20 23.75 -19.03
CA ALA A 79 -13.07 25.00 -18.30
C ALA A 79 -14.36 25.39 -17.52
N GLU A 80 -15.53 25.04 -18.07
CA GLU A 80 -16.83 25.38 -17.49
C GLU A 80 -17.10 24.62 -16.18
N ASN A 81 -16.52 23.43 -15.99
CA ASN A 81 -16.75 22.58 -14.82
C ASN A 81 -16.36 23.27 -13.52
N VAL A 82 -15.34 24.13 -13.55
CA VAL A 82 -14.85 24.83 -12.34
C VAL A 82 -15.53 26.18 -12.10
N ALA A 83 -16.55 26.55 -12.89
CA ALA A 83 -17.13 27.90 -12.83
C ALA A 83 -17.64 28.26 -11.43
N GLN A 84 -18.30 27.35 -10.73
CA GLN A 84 -18.90 27.57 -9.42
C GLN A 84 -17.96 27.21 -8.25
N ALA A 85 -16.81 26.56 -8.50
CA ALA A 85 -15.87 26.16 -7.47
C ALA A 85 -15.18 27.40 -6.84
N GLU A 86 -14.95 27.34 -5.54
CA GLU A 86 -14.03 28.23 -4.80
C GLU A 86 -12.66 27.59 -4.67
N THR A 87 -12.65 26.26 -4.49
CA THR A 87 -11.43 25.46 -4.40
C THR A 87 -11.45 24.38 -5.48
N VAL A 88 -10.31 24.18 -6.15
CA VAL A 88 -10.09 23.13 -7.15
C VAL A 88 -9.00 22.20 -6.67
N VAL A 89 -9.32 20.90 -6.61
CA VAL A 89 -8.44 19.85 -6.10
C VAL A 89 -7.86 19.05 -7.25
N TYR A 90 -6.55 18.87 -7.25
CA TYR A 90 -5.84 18.07 -8.25
C TYR A 90 -5.01 16.95 -7.62
N SER A 91 -4.68 15.93 -8.40
CA SER A 91 -3.68 14.90 -8.08
C SER A 91 -2.42 15.07 -8.91
N SER A 92 -1.31 14.45 -8.52
CA SER A 92 -0.03 14.48 -9.25
C SER A 92 -0.12 13.99 -10.71
N ALA A 93 -1.22 13.31 -11.09
CA ALA A 93 -1.50 12.92 -12.46
C ALA A 93 -2.00 14.06 -13.37
N ILE A 94 -2.47 15.17 -12.78
CA ILE A 94 -2.99 16.33 -13.49
C ILE A 94 -1.84 17.28 -13.82
N LYS A 95 -1.82 17.74 -15.07
CA LYS A 95 -0.77 18.64 -15.57
C LYS A 95 -1.21 20.10 -15.56
N PRO A 96 -0.26 21.06 -15.55
CA PRO A 96 -0.58 22.49 -15.55
C PRO A 96 -1.38 22.99 -16.76
N ASP A 97 -1.34 22.28 -17.88
CA ASP A 97 -2.09 22.58 -19.12
C ASP A 97 -3.51 22.01 -19.13
N ASN A 98 -3.94 21.35 -18.08
CA ASN A 98 -5.32 20.87 -17.95
C ASN A 98 -6.31 22.05 -18.04
N PRO A 99 -7.40 21.96 -18.85
CA PRO A 99 -8.32 23.10 -19.07
C PRO A 99 -8.98 23.60 -17.79
N GLU A 100 -9.24 22.73 -16.82
CA GLU A 100 -9.83 23.10 -15.52
C GLU A 100 -8.81 23.82 -14.63
N ILE A 101 -7.54 23.40 -14.63
CA ILE A 101 -6.44 24.10 -13.94
C ILE A 101 -6.23 25.49 -14.53
N VAL A 102 -6.18 25.58 -15.87
CA VAL A 102 -6.01 26.88 -16.55
C VAL A 102 -7.15 27.82 -16.24
N ALA A 103 -8.40 27.34 -16.29
CA ALA A 103 -9.57 28.16 -15.97
C ALA A 103 -9.61 28.60 -14.50
N ALA A 104 -9.30 27.68 -13.57
CA ALA A 104 -9.23 27.99 -12.15
C ALA A 104 -8.15 29.05 -11.83
N HIS A 105 -6.96 28.89 -12.42
CA HIS A 105 -5.87 29.86 -12.26
C HIS A 105 -6.26 31.25 -12.82
N ALA A 106 -6.84 31.30 -14.02
CA ALA A 106 -7.26 32.55 -14.66
C ALA A 106 -8.34 33.27 -13.84
N ALA A 107 -9.21 32.50 -13.15
CA ALA A 107 -10.28 33.03 -12.28
C ALA A 107 -9.79 33.35 -10.85
N GLY A 108 -8.50 33.13 -10.52
CA GLY A 108 -7.95 33.37 -9.19
C GLY A 108 -8.50 32.45 -8.11
N LYS A 109 -8.97 31.24 -8.48
CA LYS A 109 -9.50 30.25 -7.54
C LYS A 109 -8.36 29.60 -6.75
N ARG A 110 -8.69 29.06 -5.58
CA ARG A 110 -7.73 28.26 -4.79
C ARG A 110 -7.51 26.92 -5.50
N ILE A 111 -6.25 26.60 -5.81
CA ILE A 111 -5.86 25.32 -6.41
C ILE A 111 -5.00 24.57 -5.38
N VAL A 112 -5.42 23.37 -4.99
CA VAL A 112 -4.78 22.60 -3.92
C VAL A 112 -4.56 21.16 -4.35
N HIS A 113 -3.49 20.55 -3.87
CA HIS A 113 -3.22 19.14 -4.11
C HIS A 113 -4.11 18.25 -3.23
N ARG A 114 -4.43 17.01 -3.68
CA ARG A 114 -5.22 16.02 -2.90
C ARG A 114 -4.69 15.80 -1.48
N SER A 115 -3.36 15.91 -1.28
CA SER A 115 -2.76 15.76 0.03
C SER A 115 -3.05 16.93 0.97
N ASP A 116 -3.37 18.13 0.45
CA ASP A 116 -3.84 19.25 1.29
C ASP A 116 -5.23 18.95 1.86
N ILE A 117 -6.08 18.28 1.07
CA ILE A 117 -7.40 17.83 1.53
C ILE A 117 -7.25 16.79 2.64
N LEU A 118 -6.34 15.81 2.45
CA LEU A 118 -6.07 14.81 3.47
C LEU A 118 -5.50 15.44 4.76
N ALA A 119 -4.56 16.38 4.63
CA ALA A 119 -4.02 17.13 5.76
C ALA A 119 -5.12 17.91 6.51
N LEU A 120 -6.04 18.55 5.76
CA LEU A 120 -7.15 19.29 6.31
C LEU A 120 -8.15 18.38 7.07
N LEU A 121 -8.42 17.18 6.52
CA LEU A 121 -9.28 16.18 7.15
C LEU A 121 -8.67 15.59 8.43
N MET A 122 -7.33 15.62 8.58
CA MET A 122 -6.63 15.23 9.81
C MET A 122 -6.83 16.24 10.94
N ASN A 123 -7.07 17.50 10.61
CA ASN A 123 -7.22 18.56 11.60
C ASN A 123 -8.44 18.32 12.51
N GLY A 124 -8.19 18.21 13.81
CA GLY A 124 -9.24 17.95 14.82
C GLY A 124 -9.62 16.48 14.99
N LYS A 125 -8.94 15.54 14.27
CA LYS A 125 -9.07 14.09 14.46
C LYS A 125 -7.81 13.50 15.08
N ARG A 126 -7.93 12.36 15.76
CA ARG A 126 -6.77 11.52 16.13
C ARG A 126 -6.30 10.79 14.87
N ALA A 127 -5.49 11.47 14.06
CA ALA A 127 -5.05 10.96 12.78
C ALA A 127 -3.87 9.98 12.94
N VAL A 128 -3.94 8.86 12.24
CA VAL A 128 -2.85 7.89 12.10
C VAL A 128 -2.42 7.84 10.64
N THR A 129 -1.17 8.15 10.37
CA THR A 129 -0.59 7.98 9.04
C THR A 129 0.26 6.72 8.98
N VAL A 130 0.22 6.02 7.85
CA VAL A 130 1.05 4.84 7.59
C VAL A 130 1.92 5.11 6.36
N ALA A 131 3.20 5.32 6.59
CA ALA A 131 4.23 5.56 5.58
C ALA A 131 5.18 4.38 5.45
N GLY A 132 5.92 4.32 4.35
CA GLY A 132 6.94 3.30 4.07
C GLY A 132 6.88 2.81 2.64
N ALA A 133 7.97 2.33 2.08
CA ALA A 133 7.98 1.77 0.72
C ALA A 133 6.99 0.61 0.59
N HIS A 134 6.91 -0.26 1.59
CA HIS A 134 6.09 -1.47 1.59
C HIS A 134 5.23 -1.60 2.85
N GLY A 135 4.10 -2.33 2.75
CA GLY A 135 3.25 -2.66 3.89
C GLY A 135 2.22 -1.59 4.29
N LYS A 136 2.22 -0.42 3.68
CA LYS A 136 1.25 0.68 3.97
C LYS A 136 -0.19 0.21 3.96
N THR A 137 -0.65 -0.32 2.83
CA THR A 137 -2.04 -0.76 2.62
C THR A 137 -2.44 -1.86 3.60
N THR A 138 -1.58 -2.83 3.85
CA THR A 138 -1.87 -3.93 4.79
C THR A 138 -1.98 -3.42 6.22
N THR A 139 -1.04 -2.55 6.64
CA THR A 139 -1.02 -2.00 8.00
C THR A 139 -2.21 -1.08 8.25
N SER A 140 -2.52 -0.16 7.33
CA SER A 140 -3.67 0.74 7.44
C SER A 140 -5.00 0.00 7.40
N SER A 141 -5.13 -1.02 6.52
CA SER A 141 -6.31 -1.88 6.47
C SER A 141 -6.51 -2.69 7.75
N MET A 142 -5.43 -3.27 8.28
CA MET A 142 -5.48 -4.03 9.53
C MET A 142 -5.82 -3.15 10.72
N LEU A 143 -5.22 -1.95 10.82
CA LEU A 143 -5.56 -0.98 11.86
C LEU A 143 -7.03 -0.56 11.78
N SER A 144 -7.52 -0.22 10.59
CA SER A 144 -8.92 0.13 10.38
C SER A 144 -9.85 -1.01 10.77
N HIS A 145 -9.51 -2.25 10.39
CA HIS A 145 -10.25 -3.45 10.77
C HIS A 145 -10.30 -3.64 12.31
N ILE A 146 -9.17 -3.43 13.01
CA ILE A 146 -9.12 -3.50 14.47
C ILE A 146 -10.04 -2.45 15.10
N LEU A 147 -9.95 -1.20 14.62
CA LEU A 147 -10.74 -0.09 15.15
C LEU A 147 -12.25 -0.26 14.90
N VAL A 148 -12.64 -0.76 13.74
CA VAL A 148 -14.04 -1.10 13.42
C VAL A 148 -14.55 -2.17 14.37
N ASN A 149 -13.79 -3.24 14.59
CA ASN A 149 -14.15 -4.31 15.52
C ASN A 149 -14.19 -3.84 16.98
N ALA A 150 -13.44 -2.81 17.33
CA ALA A 150 -13.50 -2.17 18.64
C ALA A 150 -14.67 -1.16 18.78
N GLY A 151 -15.49 -0.98 17.73
CA GLY A 151 -16.64 -0.07 17.73
C GLY A 151 -16.29 1.42 17.62
N ALA A 152 -15.07 1.75 17.16
CA ALA A 152 -14.60 3.14 17.08
C ALA A 152 -15.14 3.91 15.87
N ASP A 153 -15.70 3.23 14.86
CA ASP A 153 -16.20 3.81 13.59
C ASP A 153 -15.22 4.83 12.97
N PRO A 154 -13.96 4.43 12.66
CA PRO A 154 -12.95 5.36 12.15
C PRO A 154 -13.26 5.79 10.72
N SER A 155 -12.85 7.01 10.34
CA SER A 155 -12.64 7.33 8.94
C SER A 155 -11.34 6.70 8.45
N TYR A 156 -11.29 6.25 7.18
CA TYR A 156 -10.03 5.78 6.61
C TYR A 156 -9.89 6.07 5.12
N ALA A 157 -8.66 6.38 4.71
CA ALA A 157 -8.24 6.63 3.33
C ALA A 157 -7.06 5.71 2.98
N ILE A 158 -7.37 4.57 2.36
CA ILE A 158 -6.44 3.48 2.07
C ILE A 158 -6.36 3.29 0.55
N GLY A 159 -5.17 3.12 -0.01
CA GLY A 159 -4.94 3.02 -1.45
C GLY A 159 -5.40 1.72 -2.12
N GLY A 160 -6.05 0.81 -1.38
CA GLY A 160 -6.52 -0.48 -1.88
C GLY A 160 -7.86 -0.88 -1.30
N PHE A 161 -8.35 -2.06 -1.69
CA PHE A 161 -9.56 -2.66 -1.13
C PHE A 161 -9.20 -3.58 0.05
N ILE A 162 -10.10 -3.68 1.02
CA ILE A 162 -9.96 -4.59 2.17
C ILE A 162 -10.77 -5.85 1.86
N GLN A 163 -10.19 -7.03 2.11
CA GLN A 163 -10.93 -8.28 1.96
C GLN A 163 -11.95 -8.41 3.10
N GLY A 164 -13.23 -8.47 2.72
CA GLY A 164 -14.32 -8.74 3.64
C GLY A 164 -14.58 -10.24 3.83
N PRO A 165 -15.41 -10.63 4.82
CA PRO A 165 -15.89 -11.99 4.93
C PRO A 165 -16.68 -12.36 3.65
N ASP A 166 -16.72 -13.63 3.32
CA ASP A 166 -17.48 -14.18 2.18
C ASP A 166 -16.94 -13.77 0.78
N GLY A 167 -15.66 -13.36 0.69
CA GLY A 167 -15.03 -12.98 -0.56
C GLY A 167 -15.46 -11.61 -1.09
N THR A 168 -16.21 -10.84 -0.31
CA THR A 168 -16.52 -9.44 -0.63
C THR A 168 -15.27 -8.57 -0.50
N THR A 169 -15.26 -7.44 -1.21
CA THR A 169 -14.25 -6.41 -1.04
C THR A 169 -14.91 -5.14 -0.51
N LEU A 170 -14.31 -4.56 0.53
CA LEU A 170 -14.68 -3.26 1.06
C LEU A 170 -13.80 -2.20 0.40
N ASP A 171 -14.38 -1.06 0.05
CA ASP A 171 -13.60 0.06 -0.49
C ASP A 171 -12.56 0.52 0.56
N GLY A 172 -11.41 0.96 0.09
CA GLY A 172 -10.37 1.57 0.93
C GLY A 172 -10.73 2.95 1.49
N GLY A 173 -11.90 3.47 1.16
CA GLY A 173 -12.43 4.74 1.64
C GLY A 173 -13.66 4.59 2.50
N HIS A 174 -13.69 5.28 3.65
CA HIS A 174 -14.84 5.33 4.53
C HIS A 174 -14.84 6.62 5.35
N ALA A 175 -16.00 7.28 5.39
CA ALA A 175 -16.24 8.41 6.27
C ALA A 175 -16.97 7.91 7.53
N GLY A 176 -16.22 7.58 8.57
CA GLY A 176 -16.75 7.17 9.87
C GLY A 176 -17.19 8.38 10.72
N LYS A 177 -18.01 8.10 11.74
CA LYS A 177 -18.50 9.12 12.70
C LYS A 177 -17.56 9.30 13.89
N GLY A 178 -16.55 8.45 14.04
CA GLY A 178 -15.56 8.53 15.11
C GLY A 178 -14.55 9.67 14.90
N ASP A 179 -13.77 9.92 15.94
CA ASP A 179 -12.72 10.93 15.95
C ASP A 179 -11.37 10.44 15.40
N ILE A 180 -11.29 9.19 14.92
CA ILE A 180 -10.07 8.61 14.38
C ILE A 180 -10.09 8.67 12.85
N LEU A 181 -8.95 9.05 12.27
CA LEU A 181 -8.69 8.97 10.84
C LEU A 181 -7.44 8.13 10.59
N VAL A 182 -7.56 7.04 9.82
CA VAL A 182 -6.42 6.23 9.35
C VAL A 182 -6.15 6.54 7.88
N ALA A 183 -4.93 6.92 7.54
CA ALA A 183 -4.58 7.26 6.16
C ALA A 183 -3.25 6.68 5.73
N GLU A 184 -3.16 6.23 4.49
CA GLU A 184 -1.87 5.99 3.86
C GLU A 184 -1.17 7.32 3.57
N ALA A 185 0.09 7.41 3.94
CA ALA A 185 0.97 8.53 3.66
C ALA A 185 1.91 8.12 2.52
N ASP A 186 1.49 8.45 1.28
CA ASP A 186 2.23 8.13 0.07
C ASP A 186 3.48 9.03 -0.02
N GLU A 187 4.64 8.41 0.01
CA GLU A 187 5.94 9.08 -0.04
C GLU A 187 6.38 9.45 -1.45
N SER A 188 5.74 8.90 -2.48
CA SER A 188 6.22 8.93 -3.88
C SER A 188 6.43 10.33 -4.47
N ASP A 189 5.68 11.33 -4.00
CA ASP A 189 5.77 12.73 -4.45
C ASP A 189 6.19 13.71 -3.33
N GLY A 190 6.64 13.19 -2.18
CA GLY A 190 7.07 13.97 -1.03
C GLY A 190 5.94 14.68 -0.26
N SER A 191 4.70 14.60 -0.73
CA SER A 191 3.57 15.33 -0.14
C SER A 191 3.24 14.88 1.29
N PHE A 192 3.59 13.65 1.67
CA PHE A 192 3.35 13.10 3.01
C PHE A 192 4.08 13.87 4.12
N ALA A 193 5.17 14.56 3.79
CA ALA A 193 5.95 15.32 4.74
C ALA A 193 5.19 16.52 5.34
N LYS A 194 4.05 16.94 4.76
CA LYS A 194 3.21 18.04 5.29
C LYS A 194 2.12 17.60 6.28
N TYR A 195 1.94 16.28 6.49
CA TYR A 195 0.96 15.78 7.44
C TYR A 195 1.39 15.97 8.90
N HIS A 196 0.42 16.21 9.77
CA HIS A 196 0.61 16.36 11.22
C HIS A 196 -0.24 15.32 11.97
N PRO A 197 0.12 14.01 11.90
CA PRO A 197 -0.68 12.98 12.53
C PRO A 197 -0.52 12.98 14.05
N THR A 198 -1.49 12.38 14.75
CA THR A 198 -1.33 12.01 16.16
C THR A 198 -0.34 10.85 16.29
N ILE A 199 -0.44 9.87 15.37
CA ILE A 199 0.49 8.73 15.32
C ILE A 199 1.03 8.62 13.89
N ALA A 200 2.35 8.61 13.74
CA ALA A 200 3.03 8.30 12.48
C ALA A 200 3.57 6.87 12.54
N ILE A 201 3.09 5.98 11.67
CA ILE A 201 3.64 4.64 11.49
C ILE A 201 4.59 4.65 10.31
N ILE A 202 5.81 4.14 10.49
CA ILE A 202 6.82 3.91 9.44
C ILE A 202 7.10 2.41 9.40
N THR A 203 6.63 1.77 8.34
CA THR A 203 6.75 0.31 8.18
C THR A 203 8.16 -0.12 7.75
N ASN A 204 8.80 0.67 6.92
CA ASN A 204 10.19 0.57 6.46
C ASN A 204 10.55 1.87 5.73
N CYS A 205 11.84 2.03 5.40
CA CYS A 205 12.36 3.17 4.64
C CYS A 205 13.31 2.72 3.52
N GLU A 206 13.06 1.52 2.95
CA GLU A 206 13.81 1.01 1.81
C GLU A 206 13.72 2.00 0.65
N ALA A 207 14.86 2.32 0.03
CA ALA A 207 14.94 3.35 -0.99
C ALA A 207 14.09 3.02 -2.22
N ASP A 208 13.09 3.84 -2.48
CA ASP A 208 12.27 3.86 -3.70
C ASP A 208 12.09 5.31 -4.15
N HIS A 209 11.48 5.53 -5.32
CA HIS A 209 11.18 6.87 -5.85
C HIS A 209 12.39 7.83 -5.91
N LEU A 210 13.60 7.30 -6.18
CA LEU A 210 14.82 8.12 -6.29
C LEU A 210 14.78 9.09 -7.48
N ASP A 211 13.89 8.89 -8.44
CA ASP A 211 13.56 9.85 -9.49
C ASP A 211 12.99 11.16 -8.94
N HIS A 212 12.28 11.10 -7.80
CA HIS A 212 11.78 12.28 -7.09
C HIS A 212 12.80 12.83 -6.08
N TYR A 213 13.41 11.97 -5.26
CA TYR A 213 14.26 12.38 -4.14
C TYR A 213 15.73 12.61 -4.52
N GLY A 214 16.18 12.09 -5.65
CA GLY A 214 17.55 12.16 -6.12
C GLY A 214 18.49 11.13 -5.51
N ASP A 215 18.44 10.92 -4.20
CA ASP A 215 19.25 9.93 -3.48
C ASP A 215 18.57 9.40 -2.21
N GLU A 216 19.15 8.34 -1.62
CA GLU A 216 18.66 7.68 -0.41
C GLU A 216 18.69 8.58 0.83
N ALA A 217 19.62 9.53 0.91
CA ALA A 217 19.74 10.43 2.05
C ALA A 217 18.57 11.42 2.10
N HIS A 218 18.19 11.98 0.95
CA HIS A 218 17.01 12.85 0.85
C HIS A 218 15.71 12.07 1.08
N TYR A 219 15.62 10.83 0.57
CA TYR A 219 14.49 9.95 0.83
C TYR A 219 14.31 9.70 2.34
N ARG A 220 15.39 9.30 3.05
CA ARG A 220 15.37 9.12 4.51
C ARG A 220 15.02 10.40 5.27
N ALA A 221 15.58 11.55 4.85
CA ALA A 221 15.30 12.84 5.48
C ALA A 221 13.81 13.20 5.43
N ALA A 222 13.08 12.81 4.38
CA ALA A 222 11.64 13.02 4.29
C ALA A 222 10.88 12.21 5.36
N PHE A 223 11.29 10.97 5.66
CA PHE A 223 10.70 10.17 6.76
C PHE A 223 11.02 10.74 8.13
N VAL A 224 12.25 11.24 8.34
CA VAL A 224 12.62 11.95 9.59
C VAL A 224 11.72 13.18 9.78
N ALA A 225 11.51 13.96 8.71
CA ALA A 225 10.64 15.13 8.74
C ALA A 225 9.19 14.77 9.02
N HIS A 226 8.67 13.70 8.41
CA HIS A 226 7.33 13.20 8.68
C HIS A 226 7.15 12.72 10.12
N ALA A 227 8.08 11.90 10.62
CA ALA A 227 8.07 11.44 12.02
C ALA A 227 8.12 12.60 13.02
N GLY A 228 8.96 13.62 12.75
CA GLY A 228 9.09 14.81 13.58
C GLY A 228 7.83 15.68 13.67
N ARG A 229 6.82 15.44 12.83
CA ARG A 229 5.53 16.13 12.85
C ARG A 229 4.43 15.38 13.59
N ALA A 230 4.70 14.17 14.05
CA ALA A 230 3.75 13.43 14.87
C ALA A 230 3.55 14.15 16.21
N THR A 231 2.28 14.40 16.56
CA THR A 231 1.93 15.16 17.79
C THR A 231 1.80 14.28 19.03
N GLY A 232 1.71 12.96 18.85
CA GLY A 232 1.61 11.98 19.94
C GLY A 232 2.73 10.95 19.87
N HIS A 233 2.67 9.99 18.95
CA HIS A 233 3.63 8.89 18.88
C HIS A 233 4.18 8.66 17.47
N VAL A 234 5.41 8.13 17.41
CA VAL A 234 5.98 7.51 16.21
C VAL A 234 6.04 6.01 16.45
N ILE A 235 5.63 5.20 15.47
CA ILE A 235 5.79 3.74 15.49
C ILE A 235 6.66 3.37 14.30
N ILE A 236 7.84 2.78 14.53
CA ILE A 236 8.83 2.57 13.47
C ILE A 236 9.43 1.17 13.50
N SER A 237 9.48 0.50 12.34
CA SER A 237 10.20 -0.77 12.18
C SER A 237 11.70 -0.54 12.21
N ILE A 238 12.41 -1.35 13.01
CA ILE A 238 13.87 -1.35 13.06
C ILE A 238 14.49 -2.66 12.55
N ASP A 239 13.67 -3.55 12.03
CA ASP A 239 14.15 -4.71 11.27
C ASP A 239 14.68 -4.30 9.88
N ASP A 240 14.22 -3.15 9.39
CA ASP A 240 14.77 -2.45 8.22
C ASP A 240 15.94 -1.56 8.66
N PRO A 241 17.15 -1.71 8.07
CA PRO A 241 18.30 -0.87 8.41
C PRO A 241 18.06 0.62 8.20
N ASP A 242 17.30 1.00 7.17
CA ASP A 242 16.98 2.41 6.91
C ASP A 242 15.93 2.94 7.90
N GLY A 243 15.00 2.09 8.37
CA GLY A 243 14.11 2.42 9.48
C GLY A 243 14.87 2.68 10.78
N LEU A 244 15.88 1.87 11.09
CA LEU A 244 16.77 2.11 12.23
C LEU A 244 17.54 3.44 12.05
N ALA A 245 18.05 3.72 10.86
CA ALA A 245 18.75 4.97 10.57
C ALA A 245 17.83 6.20 10.70
N VAL A 246 16.55 6.08 10.32
CA VAL A 246 15.53 7.13 10.59
C VAL A 246 15.36 7.34 12.09
N LEU A 247 15.18 6.26 12.88
CA LEU A 247 15.08 6.35 14.34
C LEU A 247 16.30 7.05 14.96
N GLU A 248 17.51 6.68 14.54
CA GLU A 248 18.76 7.29 15.02
C GLU A 248 18.84 8.79 14.72
N ALA A 249 18.29 9.22 13.60
CA ALA A 249 18.28 10.62 13.16
C ALA A 249 17.19 11.48 13.84
N LEU A 250 16.19 10.87 14.51
CA LEU A 250 15.14 11.63 15.18
C LEU A 250 15.70 12.49 16.34
N PRO A 251 15.14 13.68 16.60
CA PRO A 251 15.42 14.47 17.80
C PRO A 251 15.09 13.70 19.09
N ALA A 252 15.79 14.02 20.17
CA ALA A 252 15.64 13.30 21.45
C ALA A 252 14.22 13.38 22.04
N ASP A 253 13.55 14.51 21.87
CA ASP A 253 12.17 14.70 22.28
C ASP A 253 11.22 13.80 21.47
N VAL A 254 11.41 13.65 20.17
CA VAL A 254 10.64 12.74 19.32
C VAL A 254 10.91 11.29 19.70
N LYS A 255 12.18 10.91 19.94
CA LYS A 255 12.55 9.56 20.40
C LYS A 255 11.84 9.16 21.69
N SER A 256 11.65 10.10 22.62
CA SER A 256 11.02 9.83 23.93
C SER A 256 9.56 9.36 23.84
N HIS A 257 8.88 9.62 22.72
CA HIS A 257 7.53 9.13 22.43
C HIS A 257 7.48 8.24 21.17
N THR A 258 8.64 7.69 20.79
CA THR A 258 8.74 6.71 19.70
C THR A 258 8.65 5.28 20.25
N VAL A 259 7.91 4.45 19.53
CA VAL A 259 7.80 3.00 19.71
C VAL A 259 8.47 2.32 18.53
N ALA A 260 9.67 1.83 18.72
CA ALA A 260 10.34 0.96 17.77
C ALA A 260 9.75 -0.45 17.84
N TYR A 261 9.73 -1.19 16.74
CA TYR A 261 9.31 -2.59 16.74
C TYR A 261 10.16 -3.43 15.80
N GLY A 262 10.28 -4.73 16.11
CA GLY A 262 11.04 -5.67 15.31
C GLY A 262 11.05 -7.08 15.86
N THR A 263 11.73 -7.98 15.14
CA THR A 263 11.85 -9.41 15.46
C THR A 263 13.08 -9.74 16.31
N THR A 264 14.04 -8.82 16.42
CA THR A 264 15.25 -9.01 17.22
C THR A 264 14.95 -8.89 18.72
N ALA A 265 15.42 -9.84 19.54
CA ALA A 265 15.24 -9.78 20.97
C ALA A 265 15.89 -8.52 21.57
N ARG A 266 15.26 -7.92 22.57
CA ARG A 266 15.66 -6.61 23.15
C ARG A 266 17.13 -6.59 23.62
N GLU A 267 17.62 -7.70 24.13
CA GLU A 267 18.98 -7.85 24.67
C GLU A 267 20.05 -7.77 23.56
N SER A 268 19.67 -8.00 22.32
CA SER A 268 20.55 -7.97 21.15
C SER A 268 20.51 -6.65 20.38
N LEU A 269 19.67 -5.69 20.82
CA LEU A 269 19.52 -4.40 20.16
C LEU A 269 20.52 -3.37 20.72
N PRO A 270 20.94 -2.39 19.89
CA PRO A 270 21.67 -1.22 20.36
C PRO A 270 20.79 -0.35 21.29
N ASP A 271 21.39 0.71 21.85
CA ASP A 271 20.62 1.75 22.51
C ASP A 271 19.71 2.46 21.51
N LEU A 272 18.41 2.50 21.79
CA LEU A 272 17.39 3.14 20.95
C LEU A 272 17.14 4.60 21.33
N GLY A 273 18.02 5.21 22.14
CA GLY A 273 17.98 6.64 22.48
C GLY A 273 16.72 7.06 23.25
N GLY A 274 16.15 6.16 24.06
CA GLY A 274 14.94 6.40 24.86
C GLY A 274 13.64 5.93 24.20
N ALA A 275 13.67 5.44 22.96
CA ALA A 275 12.49 4.85 22.33
C ALA A 275 12.06 3.55 23.02
N ALA A 276 10.75 3.36 23.20
CA ALA A 276 10.18 2.10 23.66
C ALA A 276 10.32 1.02 22.56
N TYR A 277 10.26 -0.26 22.94
CA TYR A 277 10.41 -1.35 21.97
C TYR A 277 9.33 -2.41 22.13
N VAL A 278 8.65 -2.71 21.02
CA VAL A 278 7.74 -3.84 20.86
C VAL A 278 8.50 -4.98 20.19
N TRP A 279 8.71 -6.05 20.93
CA TRP A 279 9.36 -7.23 20.39
C TRP A 279 8.34 -8.20 19.83
N ILE A 280 8.59 -8.66 18.58
CA ILE A 280 7.82 -9.68 17.89
C ILE A 280 8.56 -11.02 18.09
N ALA A 281 8.13 -11.82 19.04
CA ALA A 281 8.59 -13.18 19.18
C ALA A 281 7.74 -14.06 18.26
N SER A 282 8.34 -14.53 17.16
CA SER A 282 7.69 -15.51 16.28
C SER A 282 7.75 -16.86 16.98
N GLU A 283 6.61 -17.44 17.27
CA GLU A 283 6.53 -18.84 17.62
C GLU A 283 6.72 -19.63 16.33
N SER A 284 7.77 -20.46 16.28
CA SER A 284 8.08 -21.23 15.11
C SER A 284 6.91 -22.12 14.69
N GLU A 285 6.44 -21.89 13.47
CA GLU A 285 5.97 -22.92 12.56
C GLU A 285 4.72 -23.71 12.94
N THR A 286 3.57 -23.17 12.60
CA THR A 286 2.50 -24.00 12.07
C THR A 286 2.61 -24.06 10.54
N ALA A 287 3.73 -24.62 10.02
CA ALA A 287 3.89 -24.86 8.59
C ALA A 287 2.65 -25.61 8.06
N GLY A 288 2.02 -25.05 7.02
CA GLY A 288 0.80 -25.62 6.43
C GLY A 288 -0.52 -25.33 7.14
N SER A 289 -0.54 -24.73 8.35
CA SER A 289 -1.80 -24.38 9.04
C SER A 289 -2.55 -23.20 8.46
N GLY A 290 -1.88 -22.37 7.66
CA GLY A 290 -2.42 -21.12 7.13
C GLY A 290 -2.55 -19.99 8.15
N VAL A 291 -1.98 -20.16 9.36
CA VAL A 291 -2.00 -19.19 10.47
C VAL A 291 -0.57 -18.84 10.88
N GLU A 292 -0.27 -17.56 10.93
CA GLU A 292 1.01 -17.05 11.46
C GLU A 292 0.86 -16.79 12.97
N GLN A 293 1.57 -17.57 13.79
CA GLN A 293 1.54 -17.45 15.25
C GLN A 293 2.70 -16.58 15.74
N LEU A 294 2.41 -15.60 16.59
CA LEU A 294 3.44 -14.75 17.20
C LEU A 294 3.00 -14.28 18.58
N THR A 295 3.97 -13.88 19.39
CA THR A 295 3.73 -13.18 20.65
C THR A 295 4.32 -11.77 20.55
N LEU A 296 3.49 -10.75 20.82
CA LEU A 296 3.93 -9.35 20.95
C LEU A 296 4.21 -9.02 22.40
N HIS A 297 5.44 -8.56 22.68
CA HIS A 297 5.81 -8.02 23.97
C HIS A 297 5.65 -6.49 23.93
N LEU A 298 4.52 -6.01 24.42
CA LEU A 298 4.14 -4.60 24.44
C LEU A 298 4.69 -3.95 25.74
N PRO A 299 5.53 -2.90 25.64
CA PRO A 299 6.07 -2.19 26.81
C PRO A 299 5.00 -1.31 27.47
N ALA A 300 5.25 -0.91 28.71
CA ALA A 300 4.40 0.00 29.48
C ALA A 300 4.07 1.31 28.74
N ALA A 301 4.99 1.82 27.92
CA ALA A 301 4.77 3.01 27.10
C ALA A 301 3.66 2.85 26.06
N VAL A 302 3.35 1.63 25.63
CA VAL A 302 2.26 1.31 24.68
C VAL A 302 0.97 1.01 25.45
N THR A 303 1.04 0.27 26.54
CA THR A 303 -0.12 -0.20 27.30
C THR A 303 -0.65 0.84 28.31
N ALA A 304 0.07 1.94 28.51
CA ALA A 304 -0.18 2.95 29.55
C ALA A 304 -0.29 2.36 30.97
N GLY A 305 0.36 1.22 31.23
CA GLY A 305 0.32 0.49 32.48
C GLY A 305 1.46 -0.51 32.60
N GLU A 306 1.15 -1.76 32.94
CA GLU A 306 2.15 -2.83 32.99
C GLU A 306 2.47 -3.38 31.59
N PRO A 307 3.70 -3.84 31.33
CA PRO A 307 4.03 -4.54 30.09
C PRO A 307 3.17 -5.78 29.90
N VAL A 308 2.75 -6.04 28.65
CA VAL A 308 1.87 -7.15 28.31
C VAL A 308 2.52 -8.02 27.23
N SER A 309 2.48 -9.33 27.41
CA SER A 309 2.79 -10.31 26.36
C SER A 309 1.47 -10.83 25.79
N GLN A 310 1.24 -10.54 24.51
CA GLN A 310 -0.02 -10.84 23.82
C GLN A 310 0.20 -11.80 22.66
N SER A 311 -0.40 -13.00 22.73
CA SER A 311 -0.41 -13.94 21.59
C SER A 311 -1.34 -13.44 20.50
N VAL A 312 -0.90 -13.57 19.26
CA VAL A 312 -1.64 -13.18 18.05
C VAL A 312 -1.57 -14.33 17.03
N ALA A 313 -2.70 -14.66 16.44
CA ALA A 313 -2.82 -15.68 15.40
C ALA A 313 -3.38 -15.05 14.12
N LEU A 314 -2.52 -14.75 13.14
CA LEU A 314 -2.89 -14.06 11.91
C LEU A 314 -3.29 -15.05 10.81
N LYS A 315 -4.35 -14.75 10.07
CA LYS A 315 -4.74 -15.48 8.85
C LYS A 315 -3.92 -15.06 7.63
N VAL A 316 -3.27 -13.90 7.68
CA VAL A 316 -2.36 -13.43 6.63
C VAL A 316 -0.96 -13.95 6.91
N PRO A 317 -0.32 -14.66 5.96
CA PRO A 317 0.94 -15.34 6.21
C PRO A 317 2.15 -14.41 6.13
N GLY A 318 3.24 -14.83 6.77
CA GLY A 318 4.57 -14.26 6.59
C GLY A 318 4.99 -13.26 7.66
N VAL A 319 6.30 -13.22 7.94
CA VAL A 319 6.92 -12.33 8.94
C VAL A 319 6.65 -10.85 8.66
N HIS A 320 6.56 -10.46 7.39
CA HIS A 320 6.19 -9.10 7.02
C HIS A 320 4.78 -8.72 7.53
N ASN A 321 3.82 -9.66 7.54
CA ASN A 321 2.51 -9.43 8.11
C ASN A 321 2.52 -9.45 9.64
N ALA A 322 3.42 -10.19 10.27
CA ALA A 322 3.66 -10.08 11.71
C ALA A 322 4.15 -8.67 12.10
N ARG A 323 5.05 -8.08 11.29
CA ARG A 323 5.50 -6.68 11.46
C ARG A 323 4.36 -5.68 11.25
N ASN A 324 3.57 -5.84 10.18
CA ASN A 324 2.40 -5.00 9.93
C ASN A 324 1.39 -5.07 11.09
N ALA A 325 1.17 -6.28 11.64
CA ALA A 325 0.29 -6.49 12.79
C ALA A 325 0.84 -5.85 14.07
N ALA A 326 2.13 -5.95 14.33
CA ALA A 326 2.75 -5.31 15.49
C ALA A 326 2.55 -3.78 15.45
N ALA A 327 2.74 -3.15 14.29
CA ALA A 327 2.49 -1.72 14.11
C ALA A 327 1.00 -1.37 14.30
N ALA A 328 0.09 -2.10 13.65
CA ALA A 328 -1.35 -1.85 13.72
C ALA A 328 -1.91 -2.07 15.14
N ILE A 329 -1.51 -3.15 15.83
CA ILE A 329 -1.91 -3.44 17.21
C ILE A 329 -1.36 -2.36 18.15
N SER A 330 -0.08 -1.98 18.03
CA SER A 330 0.51 -0.93 18.85
C SER A 330 -0.23 0.40 18.70
N ALA A 331 -0.55 0.80 17.46
CA ALA A 331 -1.34 2.01 17.21
C ALA A 331 -2.75 1.92 17.80
N ALA A 332 -3.43 0.78 17.65
CA ALA A 332 -4.77 0.57 18.21
C ALA A 332 -4.74 0.65 19.75
N VAL A 333 -3.73 0.08 20.39
CA VAL A 333 -3.57 0.15 21.86
C VAL A 333 -3.31 1.58 22.32
N LEU A 334 -2.45 2.33 21.65
CA LEU A 334 -2.22 3.76 21.90
C LEU A 334 -3.48 4.61 21.68
N LEU A 335 -4.40 4.16 20.85
CA LEU A 335 -5.71 4.78 20.63
C LEU A 335 -6.77 4.34 21.65
N GLY A 336 -6.44 3.44 22.58
CA GLY A 336 -7.30 3.03 23.69
C GLY A 336 -7.99 1.68 23.51
N VAL A 337 -7.66 0.90 22.50
CA VAL A 337 -8.14 -0.49 22.34
C VAL A 337 -7.34 -1.39 23.29
N SER A 338 -7.98 -2.35 23.97
CA SER A 338 -7.23 -3.29 24.82
C SER A 338 -6.29 -4.17 23.97
N PRO A 339 -5.10 -4.56 24.48
CA PRO A 339 -4.19 -5.47 23.76
C PRO A 339 -4.88 -6.77 23.31
N ALA A 340 -5.75 -7.34 24.14
CA ALA A 340 -6.45 -8.57 23.84
C ALA A 340 -7.48 -8.40 22.72
N ASP A 341 -8.26 -7.32 22.72
CA ASP A 341 -9.24 -7.04 21.68
C ASP A 341 -8.54 -6.70 20.35
N ALA A 342 -7.44 -5.92 20.39
CA ALA A 342 -6.65 -5.61 19.22
C ALA A 342 -6.04 -6.87 18.57
N ALA A 343 -5.47 -7.77 19.38
CA ALA A 343 -4.93 -9.04 18.90
C ALA A 343 -6.02 -9.96 18.32
N LYS A 344 -7.16 -10.07 18.99
CA LYS A 344 -8.31 -10.86 18.53
C LYS A 344 -8.84 -10.34 17.20
N ALA A 345 -9.00 -9.04 17.06
CA ALA A 345 -9.46 -8.41 15.81
C ALA A 345 -8.44 -8.60 14.69
N ALA A 346 -7.13 -8.40 14.93
CA ALA A 346 -6.07 -8.66 13.96
C ALA A 346 -6.12 -10.12 13.45
N GLY A 347 -6.43 -11.08 14.32
CA GLY A 347 -6.58 -12.50 13.96
C GLY A 347 -7.77 -12.81 13.05
N THR A 348 -8.73 -11.90 12.89
CA THR A 348 -9.85 -12.04 11.96
C THR A 348 -9.63 -11.33 10.63
N PHE A 349 -8.57 -10.55 10.49
CA PHE A 349 -8.22 -9.84 9.27
C PHE A 349 -7.85 -10.81 8.14
N LEU A 350 -8.47 -10.64 6.97
CA LEU A 350 -8.30 -11.53 5.82
C LEU A 350 -7.31 -11.01 4.79
N GLY A 351 -6.80 -9.79 4.98
CA GLY A 351 -5.85 -9.14 4.08
C GLY A 351 -6.44 -7.95 3.32
N ALA A 352 -5.58 -7.23 2.63
CA ALA A 352 -5.99 -6.29 1.59
C ALA A 352 -6.16 -7.05 0.27
N ALA A 353 -7.01 -6.55 -0.63
CA ALA A 353 -7.14 -7.14 -1.95
C ALA A 353 -5.81 -7.09 -2.69
N ARG A 354 -5.55 -8.11 -3.48
CA ARG A 354 -4.28 -8.29 -4.17
C ARG A 354 -3.06 -8.36 -3.23
N ARG A 355 -3.22 -8.84 -1.98
CA ARG A 355 -2.12 -9.11 -1.03
C ARG A 355 -2.30 -10.53 -0.50
N PHE A 356 -1.58 -11.49 -1.11
CA PHE A 356 -1.74 -12.93 -0.89
C PHE A 356 -3.23 -13.36 -0.99
N GLN A 357 -3.95 -12.82 -1.96
CA GLN A 357 -5.40 -13.05 -2.09
C GLN A 357 -5.66 -14.37 -2.81
N VAL A 358 -6.21 -15.36 -2.12
CA VAL A 358 -6.68 -16.59 -2.76
C VAL A 358 -7.90 -16.27 -3.62
N ARG A 359 -7.78 -16.49 -4.93
CA ARG A 359 -8.82 -16.21 -5.93
C ARG A 359 -9.73 -17.41 -6.18
N GLY A 360 -9.21 -18.60 -5.93
CA GLY A 360 -9.96 -19.84 -6.08
C GLY A 360 -9.06 -21.07 -6.04
N THR A 361 -9.70 -22.23 -5.96
CA THR A 361 -9.03 -23.53 -6.06
C THR A 361 -9.81 -24.40 -7.04
N VAL A 362 -9.15 -24.88 -8.08
CA VAL A 362 -9.71 -25.74 -9.12
C VAL A 362 -8.84 -26.98 -9.22
N LYS A 363 -9.44 -28.17 -9.13
CA LYS A 363 -8.72 -29.46 -9.16
C LYS A 363 -7.52 -29.50 -8.22
N GLN A 364 -7.70 -28.93 -7.03
CA GLN A 364 -6.66 -28.76 -5.99
C GLN A 364 -5.43 -27.95 -6.42
N VAL A 365 -5.52 -27.16 -7.49
CA VAL A 365 -4.57 -26.10 -7.82
C VAL A 365 -5.14 -24.80 -7.28
N THR A 366 -4.38 -24.12 -6.42
CA THR A 366 -4.79 -22.85 -5.80
C THR A 366 -4.23 -21.68 -6.62
N VAL A 367 -5.08 -20.70 -6.95
CA VAL A 367 -4.67 -19.44 -7.60
C VAL A 367 -4.67 -18.32 -6.59
N VAL A 368 -3.57 -17.58 -6.52
CA VAL A 368 -3.33 -16.47 -5.58
C VAL A 368 -2.89 -15.24 -6.35
N ASP A 369 -3.52 -14.09 -6.10
CA ASP A 369 -3.14 -12.79 -6.67
C ASP A 369 -2.36 -11.96 -5.64
N ASP A 370 -1.25 -11.34 -6.09
CA ASP A 370 -0.45 -10.44 -5.27
C ASP A 370 0.05 -9.21 -6.04
N TYR A 371 -0.03 -8.07 -5.42
CA TYR A 371 0.37 -6.78 -5.98
C TYR A 371 1.88 -6.53 -5.96
N ALA A 372 2.68 -7.45 -5.41
CA ALA A 372 4.14 -7.31 -5.28
C ALA A 372 4.78 -6.93 -6.62
N HIS A 373 5.57 -5.88 -6.63
CA HIS A 373 6.21 -5.35 -7.83
C HIS A 373 7.62 -4.79 -7.57
N HIS A 374 8.12 -4.94 -6.35
CA HIS A 374 9.50 -4.68 -5.96
C HIS A 374 10.20 -6.02 -5.59
N PRO A 375 11.52 -6.19 -5.81
CA PRO A 375 12.21 -7.45 -5.48
C PRO A 375 12.03 -7.90 -4.03
N THR A 376 12.08 -6.99 -3.08
CA THR A 376 11.88 -7.26 -1.65
C THR A 376 10.48 -7.79 -1.35
N GLU A 377 9.44 -7.20 -1.96
CA GLU A 377 8.06 -7.67 -1.83
C GLU A 377 7.89 -9.09 -2.38
N ILE A 378 8.46 -9.36 -3.58
CA ILE A 378 8.41 -10.69 -4.22
C ILE A 378 9.13 -11.73 -3.36
N ALA A 379 10.29 -11.39 -2.79
CA ALA A 379 11.01 -12.29 -1.89
C ALA A 379 10.15 -12.61 -0.66
N ALA A 380 9.56 -11.61 -0.02
CA ALA A 380 8.70 -11.78 1.16
C ALA A 380 7.44 -12.60 0.84
N LEU A 381 6.81 -12.36 -0.33
CA LEU A 381 5.67 -13.12 -0.83
C LEU A 381 6.02 -14.61 -0.98
N LEU A 382 7.13 -14.91 -1.64
CA LEU A 382 7.52 -16.31 -1.92
C LEU A 382 8.00 -17.03 -0.65
N ASP A 383 8.61 -16.33 0.31
CA ASP A 383 8.91 -16.88 1.62
C ASP A 383 7.62 -17.23 2.40
N ALA A 384 6.63 -16.35 2.36
CA ALA A 384 5.32 -16.62 2.94
C ALA A 384 4.58 -17.76 2.22
N ALA A 385 4.69 -17.83 0.88
CA ALA A 385 4.12 -18.90 0.08
C ALA A 385 4.72 -20.26 0.46
N ARG A 386 6.04 -20.33 0.59
CA ARG A 386 6.75 -21.57 0.98
C ARG A 386 6.39 -22.03 2.40
N ARG A 387 6.19 -21.09 3.33
CA ARG A 387 5.75 -21.41 4.69
C ARG A 387 4.31 -21.94 4.71
N ARG A 388 3.40 -21.33 3.94
CA ARG A 388 1.99 -21.72 3.88
C ARG A 388 1.77 -23.02 3.11
N TYR A 389 2.56 -23.26 2.07
CA TYR A 389 2.46 -24.39 1.15
C TYR A 389 3.82 -25.12 1.04
N PRO A 390 4.29 -25.76 2.13
CA PRO A 390 5.66 -26.31 2.18
C PRO A 390 5.91 -27.41 1.15
N ASP A 391 4.90 -28.20 0.83
CA ASP A 391 4.98 -29.37 -0.05
C ASP A 391 4.50 -29.10 -1.48
N SER A 392 4.04 -27.86 -1.76
CA SER A 392 3.51 -27.49 -3.07
C SER A 392 4.60 -27.00 -4.02
N THR A 393 4.40 -27.25 -5.31
CA THR A 393 5.14 -26.51 -6.35
C THR A 393 4.61 -25.08 -6.42
N ILE A 394 5.48 -24.12 -6.18
CA ILE A 394 5.15 -22.70 -6.26
C ILE A 394 5.44 -22.19 -7.66
N ARG A 395 4.39 -21.82 -8.39
CA ARG A 395 4.44 -21.30 -9.74
C ARG A 395 4.11 -19.81 -9.75
N VAL A 396 4.79 -19.02 -10.59
CA VAL A 396 4.63 -17.57 -10.63
C VAL A 396 4.46 -17.10 -12.07
N ILE A 397 3.45 -16.26 -12.30
CA ILE A 397 3.34 -15.42 -13.49
C ILE A 397 3.60 -13.99 -13.01
N PHE A 398 4.74 -13.42 -13.40
CA PHE A 398 5.16 -12.08 -12.96
C PHE A 398 5.06 -11.07 -14.09
N GLN A 399 4.33 -9.98 -13.84
CA GLN A 399 4.28 -8.81 -14.70
C GLN A 399 5.17 -7.71 -14.13
N PRO A 400 6.33 -7.43 -14.73
CA PRO A 400 7.16 -6.30 -14.30
C PRO A 400 6.43 -4.97 -14.52
N HIS A 401 6.66 -4.03 -13.62
CA HIS A 401 6.08 -2.69 -13.67
C HIS A 401 7.17 -1.65 -13.92
N LEU A 402 7.05 -0.84 -14.98
CA LEU A 402 7.99 0.14 -15.51
C LEU A 402 9.25 -0.48 -16.14
N PHE A 403 9.63 0.04 -17.30
CA PHE A 403 10.87 -0.36 -17.98
C PHE A 403 12.11 0.05 -17.19
N SER A 404 12.11 1.27 -16.62
CA SER A 404 13.21 1.78 -15.78
C SER A 404 13.47 0.87 -14.57
N ARG A 405 12.41 0.47 -13.85
CA ARG A 405 12.50 -0.43 -12.69
C ARG A 405 12.99 -1.81 -13.11
N THR A 406 12.48 -2.35 -14.22
CA THR A 406 12.91 -3.64 -14.78
C THR A 406 14.40 -3.63 -15.10
N LYS A 407 14.89 -2.55 -15.75
CA LYS A 407 16.31 -2.37 -16.05
C LYS A 407 17.16 -2.30 -14.80
N PHE A 408 16.76 -1.51 -13.83
CA PHE A 408 17.55 -1.25 -12.63
C PHE A 408 17.64 -2.47 -11.70
N PHE A 409 16.53 -3.20 -11.54
CA PHE A 409 16.41 -4.30 -10.59
C PHE A 409 16.43 -5.69 -11.23
N ALA A 410 16.83 -5.86 -12.50
CA ALA A 410 16.76 -7.15 -13.21
C ALA A 410 17.34 -8.33 -12.42
N HIS A 411 18.56 -8.16 -11.85
CA HIS A 411 19.22 -9.21 -11.08
C HIS A 411 18.51 -9.48 -9.74
N GLN A 412 18.05 -8.45 -9.06
CA GLN A 412 17.32 -8.58 -7.80
C GLN A 412 15.95 -9.25 -8.02
N PHE A 413 15.24 -8.93 -9.10
CA PHE A 413 14.03 -9.65 -9.50
C PHE A 413 14.31 -11.12 -9.75
N ALA A 414 15.31 -11.44 -10.57
CA ALA A 414 15.69 -12.82 -10.85
C ALA A 414 16.02 -13.59 -9.57
N LYS A 415 16.80 -13.00 -8.65
CA LYS A 415 17.16 -13.58 -7.36
C LYS A 415 15.94 -13.84 -6.48
N SER A 416 14.99 -12.89 -6.41
CA SER A 416 13.77 -13.06 -5.63
C SER A 416 12.87 -14.14 -6.21
N LEU A 417 12.68 -14.15 -7.54
CA LEU A 417 11.87 -15.13 -8.26
C LEU A 417 12.48 -16.56 -8.23
N ALA A 418 13.79 -16.69 -8.01
CA ALA A 418 14.44 -18.00 -7.86
C ALA A 418 13.94 -18.81 -6.64
N LYS A 419 13.18 -18.19 -5.72
CA LYS A 419 12.49 -18.88 -4.61
C LYS A 419 11.27 -19.70 -5.07
N ALA A 420 10.70 -19.39 -6.25
CA ALA A 420 9.63 -20.18 -6.88
C ALA A 420 10.20 -21.34 -7.70
N ASP A 421 9.38 -22.32 -8.03
CA ASP A 421 9.81 -23.53 -8.76
C ASP A 421 9.70 -23.34 -10.29
N ASP A 422 8.66 -22.64 -10.77
CA ASP A 422 8.39 -22.37 -12.20
C ASP A 422 7.90 -20.93 -12.36
N VAL A 423 8.54 -20.16 -13.26
CA VAL A 423 8.28 -18.72 -13.41
C VAL A 423 8.07 -18.36 -14.88
N ILE A 424 7.03 -17.60 -15.15
CA ILE A 424 6.83 -16.93 -16.44
C ILE A 424 6.87 -15.42 -16.21
N ILE A 425 7.71 -14.71 -16.99
CA ILE A 425 7.76 -13.26 -17.02
C ILE A 425 6.93 -12.77 -18.20
N THR A 426 5.91 -11.96 -17.93
CA THR A 426 5.04 -11.40 -18.98
C THR A 426 5.52 -10.05 -19.48
N GLY A 427 4.82 -9.48 -20.47
CA GLY A 427 5.06 -8.13 -20.96
C GLY A 427 5.08 -7.10 -19.84
N ILE A 428 5.97 -6.12 -19.93
CA ILE A 428 6.15 -5.09 -18.91
C ILE A 428 4.97 -4.12 -18.94
N PHE A 429 4.36 -3.85 -17.78
CA PHE A 429 3.33 -2.82 -17.63
C PHE A 429 3.99 -1.43 -17.65
N PRO A 430 3.72 -0.60 -18.70
CA PRO A 430 4.49 0.63 -18.91
C PRO A 430 4.11 1.77 -17.97
N ALA A 431 2.89 1.76 -17.41
CA ALA A 431 2.32 2.85 -16.62
C ALA A 431 2.49 4.22 -17.31
N ARG A 432 3.44 5.03 -16.86
CA ARG A 432 3.75 6.36 -17.41
C ARG A 432 4.89 6.40 -18.42
N GLU A 433 5.60 5.28 -18.62
CA GLU A 433 6.76 5.19 -19.50
C GLU A 433 6.38 4.72 -20.91
N LYS A 434 7.27 4.90 -21.88
CA LYS A 434 7.09 4.43 -23.25
C LYS A 434 8.20 3.45 -23.61
N GLN A 435 7.86 2.36 -24.30
CA GLN A 435 8.83 1.37 -24.77
C GLN A 435 9.94 2.00 -25.63
N ALA A 436 9.62 3.05 -26.40
CA ALA A 436 10.60 3.73 -27.26
C ALA A 436 11.76 4.36 -26.49
N ASP A 437 11.56 4.71 -25.22
CA ASP A 437 12.60 5.28 -24.34
C ASP A 437 13.50 4.18 -23.76
N PHE A 438 13.08 2.91 -23.87
CA PHE A 438 13.76 1.73 -23.33
C PHE A 438 13.80 0.57 -24.34
N PRO A 439 14.40 0.76 -25.55
CA PRO A 439 14.27 -0.21 -26.65
C PRO A 439 14.85 -1.59 -26.35
N ASP A 440 15.85 -1.65 -25.44
CA ASP A 440 16.56 -2.88 -25.11
C ASP A 440 15.98 -3.60 -23.87
N ILE A 441 14.90 -3.08 -23.28
CA ILE A 441 14.29 -3.65 -22.07
C ILE A 441 13.03 -4.42 -22.43
N SER A 442 13.02 -5.69 -22.04
CA SER A 442 11.93 -6.63 -22.29
C SER A 442 11.82 -7.64 -21.12
N PRO A 443 10.85 -8.54 -21.12
CA PRO A 443 10.78 -9.66 -20.17
C PRO A 443 12.06 -10.49 -20.13
N SER A 444 12.74 -10.65 -21.27
CA SER A 444 14.03 -11.37 -21.33
C SER A 444 15.11 -10.73 -20.48
N THR A 445 15.06 -9.44 -20.18
CA THR A 445 16.02 -8.76 -19.32
C THR A 445 16.14 -9.41 -17.93
N ILE A 446 15.01 -9.84 -17.35
CA ILE A 446 15.00 -10.56 -16.06
C ILE A 446 15.42 -12.00 -16.25
N VAL A 447 15.00 -12.65 -17.34
CA VAL A 447 15.35 -14.05 -17.65
C VAL A 447 16.85 -14.19 -17.87
N ASP A 448 17.47 -13.27 -18.61
CA ASP A 448 18.93 -13.27 -18.84
C ASP A 448 19.70 -13.05 -17.53
N ALA A 449 19.19 -12.18 -16.65
CA ALA A 449 19.75 -11.94 -15.33
C ALA A 449 19.61 -13.15 -14.37
N ALA A 450 18.76 -14.12 -14.69
CA ALA A 450 18.56 -15.35 -13.92
C ALA A 450 19.60 -16.44 -14.21
N ALA A 451 20.49 -16.22 -15.19
CA ALA A 451 21.52 -17.20 -15.57
C ALA A 451 22.40 -17.57 -14.37
N GLY A 452 22.50 -18.87 -14.08
CA GLY A 452 23.32 -19.39 -13.00
C GLY A 452 22.73 -19.32 -11.59
N LEU A 453 21.50 -18.82 -11.41
CA LEU A 453 20.84 -18.77 -10.10
C LEU A 453 20.30 -20.12 -9.63
N LYS A 454 20.00 -21.03 -10.57
CA LYS A 454 19.64 -22.43 -10.28
C LYS A 454 20.50 -23.39 -11.11
N ASP A 455 20.63 -24.63 -10.64
CA ASP A 455 21.39 -25.64 -11.33
C ASP A 455 20.79 -25.93 -12.72
N ALA A 456 21.65 -26.03 -13.74
CA ALA A 456 21.22 -26.33 -15.11
C ALA A 456 20.53 -27.71 -15.24
N SER A 457 20.73 -28.61 -14.26
CA SER A 457 20.05 -29.91 -14.19
C SER A 457 18.58 -29.82 -13.83
N ALA A 458 18.11 -28.67 -13.29
CA ALA A 458 16.71 -28.43 -12.90
C ALA A 458 15.81 -28.09 -14.10
N GLY A 459 16.35 -28.00 -15.32
CA GLY A 459 15.60 -27.53 -16.48
C GLY A 459 15.37 -26.02 -16.52
N THR A 460 14.52 -25.58 -17.44
CA THR A 460 14.17 -24.15 -17.57
C THR A 460 13.13 -23.78 -16.53
N TRP A 461 13.54 -23.14 -15.43
CA TRP A 461 12.66 -22.72 -14.35
C TRP A 461 12.04 -21.31 -14.55
N ILE A 462 12.57 -20.52 -15.49
CA ILE A 462 12.12 -19.16 -15.81
C ILE A 462 12.15 -18.94 -17.33
N GLN A 463 11.10 -18.32 -17.87
CA GLN A 463 11.00 -18.03 -19.30
C GLN A 463 10.18 -16.76 -19.55
N PRO A 464 10.42 -16.03 -20.68
CA PRO A 464 9.62 -14.90 -21.08
C PRO A 464 8.41 -15.36 -21.91
N VAL A 465 7.25 -14.77 -21.69
CA VAL A 465 6.03 -14.92 -22.51
C VAL A 465 5.27 -13.59 -22.48
N ASP A 466 5.42 -12.76 -23.51
CA ASP A 466 4.87 -11.39 -23.51
C ASP A 466 3.34 -11.35 -23.32
N ASP A 467 2.62 -12.29 -23.95
CA ASP A 467 1.16 -12.36 -23.85
C ASP A 467 0.73 -13.02 -22.53
N MET A 468 0.04 -12.24 -21.69
CA MET A 468 -0.44 -12.68 -20.37
C MET A 468 -1.46 -13.82 -20.46
N CYS A 469 -2.35 -13.80 -21.47
CA CYS A 469 -3.35 -14.86 -21.65
C CYS A 469 -2.67 -16.18 -22.04
N LEU A 470 -1.65 -16.11 -22.89
CA LEU A 470 -0.84 -17.28 -23.24
C LEU A 470 -0.08 -17.79 -22.01
N ALA A 471 0.55 -16.89 -21.24
CA ALA A 471 1.28 -17.22 -20.01
C ALA A 471 0.37 -17.95 -19.00
N ALA A 472 -0.85 -17.44 -18.78
CA ALA A 472 -1.84 -18.06 -17.90
C ALA A 472 -2.24 -19.47 -18.37
N LYS A 473 -2.52 -19.65 -19.65
CA LYS A 473 -2.87 -20.96 -20.23
C LYS A 473 -1.71 -21.94 -20.15
N MET A 474 -0.48 -21.51 -20.46
CA MET A 474 0.73 -22.33 -20.33
C MET A 474 0.96 -22.77 -18.88
N MET A 475 0.78 -21.88 -17.92
CA MET A 475 0.93 -22.18 -16.50
C MET A 475 -0.13 -23.18 -16.02
N ALA A 476 -1.39 -23.00 -16.43
CA ALA A 476 -2.47 -23.94 -16.14
C ALA A 476 -2.22 -25.34 -16.70
N MET A 477 -1.62 -25.43 -17.91
CA MET A 477 -1.27 -26.73 -18.54
C MET A 477 -0.13 -27.48 -17.84
N ARG A 478 0.72 -26.77 -17.10
CA ARG A 478 1.85 -27.35 -16.34
C ARG A 478 1.49 -27.68 -14.89
N ALA A 479 0.36 -27.16 -14.43
CA ALA A 479 -0.03 -27.32 -13.05
C ALA A 479 -0.50 -28.74 -12.76
N HIS A 480 -0.07 -29.26 -11.61
CA HIS A 480 -0.48 -30.55 -11.07
C HIS A 480 -1.23 -30.36 -9.76
N HIS A 481 -1.92 -31.41 -9.36
CA HIS A 481 -2.61 -31.49 -8.08
C HIS A 481 -1.70 -31.06 -6.89
N GLY A 482 -2.17 -30.12 -6.09
CA GLY A 482 -1.41 -29.56 -4.95
C GLY A 482 -0.52 -28.36 -5.28
N ASP A 483 -0.42 -27.94 -6.55
CA ASP A 483 0.36 -26.77 -6.94
C ASP A 483 -0.35 -25.47 -6.53
N VAL A 484 0.44 -24.40 -6.38
CA VAL A 484 -0.04 -23.05 -6.15
C VAL A 484 0.50 -22.11 -7.23
N ILE A 485 -0.39 -21.41 -7.91
CA ILE A 485 -0.05 -20.44 -8.96
C ILE A 485 -0.28 -19.03 -8.43
N PHE A 486 0.75 -18.20 -8.49
CA PHE A 486 0.70 -16.79 -8.14
C PHE A 486 0.67 -15.92 -9.41
N THR A 487 -0.30 -15.01 -9.49
CA THR A 487 -0.25 -13.84 -10.38
C THR A 487 0.34 -12.68 -9.61
N VAL A 488 1.46 -12.13 -10.09
CA VAL A 488 2.27 -11.17 -9.33
C VAL A 488 2.53 -9.91 -10.16
N GLY A 489 2.18 -8.74 -9.63
CA GLY A 489 2.46 -7.46 -10.26
C GLY A 489 1.45 -6.36 -9.95
N ALA A 490 1.84 -5.10 -10.13
CA ALA A 490 1.00 -3.93 -9.88
C ALA A 490 0.10 -3.53 -11.06
N GLY A 491 0.26 -4.17 -12.22
CA GLY A 491 -0.51 -3.90 -13.43
C GLY A 491 -1.79 -4.72 -13.52
N ASP A 492 -2.14 -5.04 -14.77
CA ASP A 492 -3.37 -5.74 -15.16
C ASP A 492 -3.24 -7.29 -15.11
N ILE A 493 -2.15 -7.82 -14.60
CA ILE A 493 -1.96 -9.28 -14.40
C ILE A 493 -3.06 -9.92 -13.56
N THR A 494 -3.68 -9.18 -12.65
CA THR A 494 -4.81 -9.64 -11.82
C THR A 494 -6.01 -10.10 -12.66
N ASP A 495 -6.18 -9.59 -13.90
CA ASP A 495 -7.25 -10.00 -14.81
C ASP A 495 -7.05 -11.44 -15.31
N MET A 496 -5.84 -11.98 -15.15
CA MET A 496 -5.51 -13.36 -15.55
C MET A 496 -6.00 -14.42 -14.56
N ASP A 497 -6.44 -14.05 -13.38
CA ASP A 497 -6.95 -15.00 -12.38
C ASP A 497 -8.13 -15.80 -12.92
N GLN A 498 -9.09 -15.13 -13.56
CA GLN A 498 -10.25 -15.80 -14.14
C GLN A 498 -9.87 -16.65 -15.35
N VAL A 499 -8.88 -16.21 -16.13
CA VAL A 499 -8.35 -16.97 -17.26
C VAL A 499 -7.68 -18.25 -16.77
N LEU A 500 -6.88 -18.17 -15.69
CA LEU A 500 -6.24 -19.31 -15.02
C LEU A 500 -7.28 -20.30 -14.50
N LEU A 501 -8.27 -19.84 -13.72
CA LEU A 501 -9.31 -20.70 -13.14
C LEU A 501 -10.08 -21.43 -14.25
N THR A 502 -10.46 -20.72 -15.32
CA THR A 502 -11.16 -21.29 -16.48
C THR A 502 -10.27 -22.31 -17.22
N ALA A 503 -8.98 -22.00 -17.39
CA ALA A 503 -8.05 -22.90 -18.06
C ALA A 503 -7.80 -24.19 -17.25
N LEU A 504 -7.71 -24.09 -15.92
CA LEU A 504 -7.59 -25.24 -15.00
C LEU A 504 -8.86 -26.12 -15.04
N GLU A 505 -10.05 -25.53 -15.14
CA GLU A 505 -11.29 -26.29 -15.32
C GLU A 505 -11.30 -27.10 -16.63
N ALA A 506 -10.82 -26.45 -17.71
CA ALA A 506 -10.78 -27.07 -19.05
C ALA A 506 -9.65 -28.11 -19.20
N HIS A 507 -8.59 -28.00 -18.38
CA HIS A 507 -7.44 -28.91 -18.47
C HIS A 507 -7.88 -30.33 -18.07
N ARG A 508 -7.79 -31.27 -19.02
CA ARG A 508 -7.97 -32.70 -18.74
C ARG A 508 -6.65 -33.21 -18.20
N GLU A 509 -6.65 -33.68 -16.96
CA GLU A 509 -5.56 -34.50 -16.48
C GLU A 509 -5.41 -35.67 -17.44
N SER A 510 -4.27 -35.79 -18.10
CA SER A 510 -3.88 -37.03 -18.75
C SER A 510 -3.78 -38.06 -17.62
N CYS A 511 -4.80 -38.91 -17.51
CA CYS A 511 -4.76 -40.05 -16.61
C CYS A 511 -3.53 -40.90 -16.96
N GLU A 512 -2.55 -40.98 -16.09
CA GLU A 512 -1.66 -42.11 -15.90
C GLU A 512 -1.77 -42.59 -14.45
#